data_45d4878b3d48b588d5680a680b3ee73f
#
_entry.id   45d4878b3d48b588d5680a680b3ee73f
#
_cell.length_a   1.000
_cell.length_b   1.000
_cell.length_c   1.000
_cell.angle_alpha   90.00
_cell.angle_beta   90.00
_cell.angle_gamma   90.00
#
_symmetry.space_group_name_H-M   'P 1'
#
loop_
_entity.id
_entity.type
_entity.pdbx_description
1 polymer ?
#
loop_
_entity_poly.entity_id
_entity_poly.type
_entity_poly.pdbx_seq_one_letter_code
_entity_poly.pdbx_strand_id
1 'polypeptide(L)'
;MKMEAVQAAKLQAPLYEEIAQKAKEYNIPADDAKIDKIWKAVPGYNGRIVDVQASYRNMEKQGVFDKNKLVFEEVPPKVHLQDLSPAPVYRGHPEKKMVALTINVAWGNEYLPNMLETLKKHNVKATFFLEGRWVKENPSLAKMIAEADQEVGNHSYTHPNMKTLSARAIEEQLTKTNAMIEVTTNQQVRWFAPPSGSFRDEVVTLAAKHGMGTIMWTVDTIDWQRPEPSVLLNRVLTKVHPGAIVLMHPTSPTARSLDTLIVQLKKKGYKIGSVSMLLDEKRID
;
A
#
# COMPACT_ATOMS: atom_id res chain seq x y z
N MET A 1 -38.85 7.60 -35.03
CA MET A 1 -38.10 7.66 -33.75
C MET A 1 -38.67 6.77 -32.64
N LYS A 2 -39.96 6.87 -32.21
CA LYS A 2 -40.50 6.00 -31.13
C LYS A 2 -40.63 4.52 -31.52
N MET A 3 -40.93 4.19 -32.76
CA MET A 3 -41.07 2.80 -33.23
C MET A 3 -39.69 2.10 -33.37
N GLU A 4 -38.67 2.78 -33.83
CA GLU A 4 -37.29 2.25 -33.92
C GLU A 4 -36.68 1.95 -32.56
N ALA A 5 -36.94 2.81 -31.54
CA ALA A 5 -36.50 2.56 -30.17
C ALA A 5 -37.18 1.34 -29.52
N VAL A 6 -38.45 1.11 -29.80
CA VAL A 6 -39.24 -0.04 -29.31
C VAL A 6 -38.80 -1.34 -30.02
N GLN A 7 -38.46 -1.27 -31.29
CA GLN A 7 -37.99 -2.43 -32.06
C GLN A 7 -36.55 -2.82 -31.71
N ALA A 8 -35.67 -1.82 -31.48
CA ALA A 8 -34.34 -2.03 -30.93
C ALA A 8 -34.42 -2.65 -29.51
N ALA A 9 -35.31 -2.19 -28.63
CA ALA A 9 -35.53 -2.76 -27.32
C ALA A 9 -36.01 -4.23 -27.35
N LYS A 10 -36.79 -4.62 -28.35
CA LYS A 10 -37.30 -6.03 -28.50
C LYS A 10 -36.20 -6.99 -29.04
N LEU A 11 -35.24 -6.49 -29.83
CA LEU A 11 -34.09 -7.30 -30.32
C LEU A 11 -32.96 -7.43 -29.30
N GLN A 12 -32.97 -6.60 -28.26
CA GLN A 12 -31.97 -6.57 -27.22
C GLN A 12 -32.15 -7.62 -26.11
N ALA A 13 -33.40 -8.10 -25.91
CA ALA A 13 -33.76 -8.85 -24.73
C ALA A 13 -32.97 -10.17 -24.48
N PRO A 14 -32.78 -11.09 -25.43
CA PRO A 14 -32.20 -12.41 -25.11
C PRO A 14 -30.73 -12.33 -24.68
N LEU A 15 -29.88 -11.62 -25.42
CA LEU A 15 -28.43 -11.47 -25.05
C LEU A 15 -28.24 -10.65 -23.78
N TYR A 16 -29.00 -9.58 -23.61
CA TYR A 16 -28.94 -8.75 -22.41
C TYR A 16 -29.34 -9.55 -21.17
N GLU A 17 -30.42 -10.30 -21.25
CA GLU A 17 -30.89 -11.18 -20.18
C GLU A 17 -29.89 -12.30 -19.87
N GLU A 18 -29.30 -12.90 -20.91
CA GLU A 18 -28.24 -13.91 -20.74
C GLU A 18 -27.04 -13.32 -19.99
N ILE A 19 -26.56 -12.11 -20.36
CA ILE A 19 -25.46 -11.42 -19.68
C ILE A 19 -25.87 -11.15 -18.22
N ALA A 20 -27.06 -10.62 -17.97
CA ALA A 20 -27.53 -10.31 -16.63
C ALA A 20 -27.65 -11.55 -15.71
N GLN A 21 -28.08 -12.70 -16.26
CA GLN A 21 -28.10 -13.95 -15.52
C GLN A 21 -26.71 -14.46 -15.21
N LYS A 22 -25.83 -14.50 -16.21
CA LYS A 22 -24.46 -14.98 -16.06
C LYS A 22 -23.58 -14.02 -15.24
N ALA A 23 -23.91 -12.72 -15.19
CA ALA A 23 -23.18 -11.72 -14.41
C ALA A 23 -22.92 -12.15 -12.97
N LYS A 24 -23.88 -12.85 -12.34
CA LYS A 24 -23.77 -13.32 -10.96
C LYS A 24 -22.59 -14.26 -10.71
N GLU A 25 -22.17 -15.01 -11.75
CA GLU A 25 -21.04 -15.95 -11.67
C GLU A 25 -19.68 -15.25 -11.66
N TYR A 26 -19.65 -14.00 -12.14
CA TYR A 26 -18.42 -13.21 -12.31
C TYR A 26 -18.30 -12.07 -11.28
N ASN A 27 -19.37 -11.79 -10.55
CA ASN A 27 -19.37 -10.77 -9.51
C ASN A 27 -18.57 -11.23 -8.30
N ILE A 28 -17.74 -10.33 -7.76
CA ILE A 28 -16.99 -10.51 -6.53
C ILE A 28 -17.50 -9.46 -5.54
N PRO A 29 -18.01 -9.85 -4.37
CA PRO A 29 -18.43 -8.87 -3.36
C PRO A 29 -17.23 -8.08 -2.84
N ALA A 30 -17.47 -6.84 -2.39
CA ALA A 30 -16.48 -6.09 -1.64
C ALA A 30 -16.24 -6.76 -0.27
N ASP A 31 -15.01 -6.69 0.21
CA ASP A 31 -14.65 -7.12 1.57
C ASP A 31 -14.41 -5.88 2.44
N ASP A 32 -15.16 -5.77 3.53
CA ASP A 32 -15.08 -4.63 4.44
C ASP A 32 -13.76 -4.65 5.23
N ALA A 33 -13.23 -3.46 5.54
CA ALA A 33 -12.13 -3.33 6.49
C ALA A 33 -12.53 -3.86 7.88
N LYS A 34 -11.58 -4.46 8.59
CA LYS A 34 -11.87 -5.11 9.89
C LYS A 34 -10.70 -5.07 10.85
N ILE A 35 -11.02 -5.20 12.14
CA ILE A 35 -10.00 -5.48 13.17
C ILE A 35 -9.86 -6.99 13.29
N ASP A 36 -8.75 -7.51 12.80
CA ASP A 36 -8.38 -8.92 12.95
C ASP A 36 -7.69 -9.19 14.30
N LYS A 37 -7.88 -10.39 14.85
CA LYS A 37 -7.28 -10.77 16.14
C LYS A 37 -5.74 -10.75 16.10
N ILE A 38 -5.15 -11.16 14.98
CA ILE A 38 -3.69 -11.28 14.79
C ILE A 38 -3.15 -10.05 14.08
N TRP A 39 -3.72 -9.71 12.92
CA TRP A 39 -3.20 -8.68 12.00
C TRP A 39 -3.69 -7.27 12.30
N LYS A 40 -4.52 -7.12 13.34
CA LYS A 40 -5.10 -5.84 13.78
C LYS A 40 -5.92 -5.16 12.67
N ALA A 41 -5.61 -3.93 12.28
CA ALA A 41 -6.34 -3.30 11.21
C ALA A 41 -5.96 -3.91 9.83
N VAL A 42 -6.96 -4.42 9.14
CA VAL A 42 -6.84 -4.94 7.77
C VAL A 42 -7.74 -4.11 6.88
N PRO A 43 -7.23 -3.51 5.78
CA PRO A 43 -8.03 -2.70 4.88
C PRO A 43 -9.09 -3.51 4.17
N GLY A 44 -10.14 -2.85 3.70
CA GLY A 44 -11.11 -3.40 2.79
C GLY A 44 -10.52 -3.65 1.40
N TYR A 45 -11.31 -4.28 0.53
CA TYR A 45 -10.95 -4.49 -0.86
C TYR A 45 -12.21 -4.38 -1.72
N ASN A 46 -12.14 -3.59 -2.78
CA ASN A 46 -13.29 -3.39 -3.65
C ASN A 46 -13.78 -4.70 -4.23
N GLY A 47 -15.08 -4.85 -4.27
CA GLY A 47 -15.72 -5.83 -5.10
C GLY A 47 -15.66 -5.44 -6.57
N ARG A 48 -16.09 -6.33 -7.44
CA ARG A 48 -16.39 -6.00 -8.83
C ARG A 48 -17.70 -6.61 -9.25
N ILE A 49 -18.49 -5.88 -10.01
CA ILE A 49 -19.73 -6.36 -10.60
C ILE A 49 -19.68 -6.19 -12.11
N VAL A 50 -20.38 -7.05 -12.82
CA VAL A 50 -20.49 -6.91 -14.27
C VAL A 50 -21.37 -5.71 -14.60
N ASP A 51 -20.85 -4.76 -15.35
CA ASP A 51 -21.63 -3.75 -16.03
C ASP A 51 -22.33 -4.42 -17.24
N VAL A 52 -23.58 -4.82 -17.00
CA VAL A 52 -24.39 -5.54 -18.00
C VAL A 52 -24.58 -4.71 -19.28
N GLN A 53 -24.77 -3.38 -19.13
CA GLN A 53 -25.01 -2.49 -20.28
C GLN A 53 -23.74 -2.29 -21.12
N ALA A 54 -22.60 -2.09 -20.49
CA ALA A 54 -21.33 -1.96 -21.21
C ALA A 54 -20.90 -3.30 -21.82
N SER A 55 -21.10 -4.40 -21.09
CA SER A 55 -20.85 -5.76 -21.61
C SER A 55 -21.71 -6.08 -22.81
N TYR A 56 -23.00 -5.73 -22.77
CA TYR A 56 -23.91 -5.89 -23.91
C TYR A 56 -23.41 -5.12 -25.14
N ARG A 57 -23.02 -3.84 -24.97
CA ARG A 57 -22.45 -3.03 -26.08
C ARG A 57 -21.23 -3.67 -26.73
N ASN A 58 -20.41 -4.36 -25.95
CA ASN A 58 -19.24 -5.08 -26.46
C ASN A 58 -19.58 -6.35 -27.24
N MET A 59 -20.76 -6.93 -26.99
CA MET A 59 -21.19 -8.22 -27.55
C MET A 59 -22.30 -8.09 -28.61
N GLU A 60 -23.04 -6.96 -28.66
CA GLU A 60 -24.24 -6.81 -29.48
C GLU A 60 -24.03 -7.12 -30.97
N LYS A 61 -22.86 -6.73 -31.53
CA LYS A 61 -22.55 -6.99 -32.95
C LYS A 61 -22.37 -8.48 -33.26
N GLN A 62 -21.98 -9.29 -32.28
CA GLN A 62 -21.79 -10.74 -32.45
C GLN A 62 -23.03 -11.52 -32.06
N GLY A 63 -23.92 -10.93 -31.25
CA GLY A 63 -25.18 -11.51 -30.81
C GLY A 63 -25.06 -12.72 -29.87
N VAL A 64 -23.82 -13.01 -29.36
CA VAL A 64 -23.53 -14.16 -28.50
C VAL A 64 -22.73 -13.73 -27.26
N PHE A 65 -22.94 -14.42 -26.15
CA PHE A 65 -22.20 -14.20 -24.92
C PHE A 65 -20.73 -14.60 -25.06
N ASP A 66 -19.83 -13.69 -24.66
CA ASP A 66 -18.40 -13.93 -24.56
C ASP A 66 -17.87 -13.37 -23.25
N LYS A 67 -17.43 -14.26 -22.32
CA LYS A 67 -16.90 -13.87 -21.02
C LYS A 67 -15.70 -12.90 -21.10
N ASN A 68 -14.91 -12.95 -22.19
CA ASN A 68 -13.76 -12.07 -22.37
C ASN A 68 -14.14 -10.63 -22.76
N LYS A 69 -15.43 -10.40 -23.04
CA LYS A 69 -15.99 -9.08 -23.37
C LYS A 69 -16.79 -8.47 -22.25
N LEU A 70 -16.83 -9.14 -21.09
CA LEU A 70 -17.45 -8.58 -19.89
C LEU A 70 -16.69 -7.33 -19.45
N VAL A 71 -17.43 -6.30 -19.11
CA VAL A 71 -16.97 -5.07 -18.49
C VAL A 71 -17.33 -5.11 -17.03
N PHE A 72 -16.43 -4.64 -16.18
CA PHE A 72 -16.64 -4.66 -14.74
C PHE A 72 -16.56 -3.25 -14.16
N GLU A 73 -17.36 -3.00 -13.13
CA GLU A 73 -17.29 -1.84 -12.26
C GLU A 73 -16.82 -2.28 -10.88
N GLU A 74 -15.99 -1.43 -10.23
CA GLU A 74 -15.60 -1.64 -8.86
C GLU A 74 -16.70 -1.15 -7.90
N VAL A 75 -16.94 -1.93 -6.85
CA VAL A 75 -17.88 -1.59 -5.76
C VAL A 75 -17.05 -1.43 -4.48
N PRO A 76 -17.03 -0.24 -3.85
CA PRO A 76 -16.28 -0.04 -2.62
C PRO A 76 -16.88 -0.84 -1.45
N PRO A 77 -16.07 -1.19 -0.45
CA PRO A 77 -16.55 -1.76 0.80
C PRO A 77 -17.45 -0.76 1.55
N LYS A 78 -18.25 -1.25 2.49
CA LYS A 78 -19.10 -0.41 3.34
C LYS A 78 -18.35 0.15 4.54
N VAL A 79 -17.31 -0.55 4.98
CA VAL A 79 -16.42 -0.15 6.07
C VAL A 79 -15.02 0.01 5.51
N HIS A 80 -14.46 1.20 5.66
CA HIS A 80 -13.13 1.56 5.20
C HIS A 80 -12.10 1.49 6.34
N LEU A 81 -10.82 1.43 6.01
CA LEU A 81 -9.75 1.39 7.01
C LEU A 81 -9.83 2.57 7.99
N GLN A 82 -10.20 3.75 7.51
CA GLN A 82 -10.34 4.97 8.32
C GLN A 82 -11.56 4.95 9.27
N ASP A 83 -12.53 4.06 9.07
CA ASP A 83 -13.72 3.93 9.89
C ASP A 83 -13.48 3.03 11.11
N LEU A 84 -12.34 2.32 11.12
CA LEU A 84 -11.96 1.44 12.21
C LEU A 84 -11.44 2.23 13.41
N SER A 85 -11.63 1.71 14.60
CA SER A 85 -10.91 2.19 15.79
C SER A 85 -9.41 2.15 15.54
N PRO A 86 -8.63 3.14 16.03
CA PRO A 86 -7.19 3.19 15.83
C PRO A 86 -6.50 1.87 16.19
N ALA A 87 -5.85 1.25 15.23
CA ALA A 87 -5.11 0.01 15.40
C ALA A 87 -3.93 -0.04 14.41
N PRO A 88 -2.84 -0.74 14.74
CA PRO A 88 -1.71 -0.85 13.82
C PRO A 88 -2.07 -1.71 12.60
N VAL A 89 -1.49 -1.36 11.46
CA VAL A 89 -1.62 -2.10 10.20
C VAL A 89 -0.33 -2.88 9.98
N TYR A 90 -0.44 -4.20 9.90
CA TYR A 90 0.69 -5.09 9.64
C TYR A 90 0.78 -5.51 8.18
N ARG A 91 -0.33 -5.44 7.46
CA ARG A 91 -0.45 -5.90 6.08
C ARG A 91 -1.60 -5.21 5.33
N GLY A 92 -1.56 -5.26 4.03
CA GLY A 92 -2.71 -4.99 3.17
C GLY A 92 -3.70 -6.14 3.10
N HIS A 93 -4.70 -6.01 2.23
CA HIS A 93 -5.70 -7.05 2.03
C HIS A 93 -5.07 -8.37 1.56
N PRO A 94 -5.51 -9.54 2.11
CA PRO A 94 -4.87 -10.84 1.83
C PRO A 94 -5.01 -11.31 0.38
N GLU A 95 -5.99 -10.83 -0.37
CA GLU A 95 -6.15 -11.16 -1.78
C GLU A 95 -5.43 -10.19 -2.73
N LYS A 96 -5.01 -9.01 -2.23
CA LYS A 96 -4.31 -8.04 -3.05
C LYS A 96 -2.88 -8.50 -3.32
N LYS A 97 -2.60 -8.99 -4.52
CA LYS A 97 -1.29 -9.52 -4.92
C LYS A 97 -0.27 -8.41 -5.12
N MET A 98 -0.09 -7.63 -4.06
CA MET A 98 0.80 -6.48 -3.98
C MET A 98 1.67 -6.56 -2.72
N VAL A 99 2.84 -5.95 -2.78
CA VAL A 99 3.81 -5.81 -1.67
C VAL A 99 4.17 -4.35 -1.52
N ALA A 100 4.17 -3.82 -0.30
CA ALA A 100 4.74 -2.52 0.00
C ALA A 100 6.19 -2.67 0.46
N LEU A 101 7.07 -1.83 -0.09
CA LEU A 101 8.44 -1.69 0.41
C LEU A 101 8.50 -0.49 1.34
N THR A 102 8.97 -0.69 2.57
CA THR A 102 9.14 0.37 3.56
C THR A 102 10.60 0.50 3.95
N ILE A 103 11.12 1.72 3.93
CA ILE A 103 12.50 2.04 4.24
C ILE A 103 12.52 3.02 5.42
N ASN A 104 12.96 2.55 6.60
CA ASN A 104 13.11 3.40 7.77
C ASN A 104 14.47 4.11 7.70
N VAL A 105 14.46 5.44 7.78
CA VAL A 105 15.65 6.29 7.56
C VAL A 105 15.94 7.13 8.81
N ALA A 106 17.02 6.80 9.48
CA ALA A 106 17.66 7.58 10.54
C ALA A 106 19.18 7.66 10.33
N TRP A 107 19.71 6.96 9.33
CA TRP A 107 21.12 6.82 8.95
C TRP A 107 21.24 6.17 7.56
N GLY A 108 22.46 5.93 7.07
CA GLY A 108 22.70 5.22 5.80
C GLY A 108 22.59 6.12 4.56
N ASN A 109 22.94 7.38 4.72
CA ASN A 109 22.85 8.43 3.69
C ASN A 109 23.50 8.03 2.35
N GLU A 110 24.63 7.32 2.43
CA GLU A 110 25.41 6.89 1.28
C GLU A 110 24.70 5.88 0.36
N TYR A 111 23.69 5.18 0.87
CA TYR A 111 22.95 4.19 0.10
C TYR A 111 21.70 4.75 -0.58
N LEU A 112 21.16 5.86 -0.09
CA LEU A 112 19.88 6.43 -0.57
C LEU A 112 19.90 6.75 -2.08
N PRO A 113 20.91 7.39 -2.65
CA PRO A 113 20.92 7.70 -4.08
C PRO A 113 20.82 6.46 -4.96
N ASN A 114 21.57 5.40 -4.64
CA ASN A 114 21.55 4.14 -5.37
C ASN A 114 20.21 3.42 -5.25
N MET A 115 19.61 3.43 -4.04
CA MET A 115 18.28 2.84 -3.82
C MET A 115 17.20 3.59 -4.62
N LEU A 116 17.22 4.92 -4.65
CA LEU A 116 16.29 5.74 -5.42
C LEU A 116 16.45 5.51 -6.93
N GLU A 117 17.68 5.40 -7.43
CA GLU A 117 17.96 5.08 -8.82
C GLU A 117 17.39 3.70 -9.19
N THR A 118 17.57 2.71 -8.31
CA THR A 118 17.02 1.36 -8.50
C THR A 118 15.49 1.37 -8.54
N LEU A 119 14.84 2.06 -7.62
CA LEU A 119 13.38 2.21 -7.61
C LEU A 119 12.88 2.89 -8.90
N LYS A 120 13.55 3.97 -9.33
CA LYS A 120 13.25 4.66 -10.59
C LYS A 120 13.41 3.75 -11.82
N LYS A 121 14.52 3.03 -11.91
CA LYS A 121 14.80 2.05 -12.99
C LYS A 121 13.65 1.06 -13.18
N HIS A 122 13.07 0.60 -12.08
CA HIS A 122 11.99 -0.36 -12.08
C HIS A 122 10.58 0.24 -12.09
N ASN A 123 10.45 1.56 -12.07
CA ASN A 123 9.19 2.29 -11.89
C ASN A 123 8.43 1.78 -10.65
N VAL A 124 9.10 1.71 -9.51
CA VAL A 124 8.56 1.24 -8.23
C VAL A 124 8.52 2.40 -7.25
N LYS A 125 7.40 2.54 -6.55
CA LYS A 125 7.25 3.43 -5.41
C LYS A 125 7.45 2.65 -4.11
N ALA A 126 8.04 3.30 -3.13
CA ALA A 126 8.22 2.79 -1.78
C ALA A 126 7.83 3.86 -0.77
N THR A 127 7.71 3.50 0.50
CA THR A 127 7.46 4.45 1.59
C THR A 127 8.71 4.60 2.43
N PHE A 128 9.23 5.82 2.53
CA PHE A 128 10.37 6.17 3.35
C PHE A 128 9.88 6.79 4.66
N PHE A 129 10.08 6.10 5.78
CA PHE A 129 9.75 6.61 7.10
C PHE A 129 10.96 7.36 7.66
N LEU A 130 10.86 8.69 7.74
CA LEU A 130 11.99 9.57 8.03
C LEU A 130 12.01 9.97 9.52
N GLU A 131 13.15 9.82 10.18
CA GLU A 131 13.39 10.36 11.52
C GLU A 131 13.53 11.89 11.42
N GLY A 132 12.82 12.64 12.27
CA GLY A 132 12.74 14.10 12.17
C GLY A 132 14.06 14.82 12.39
N ARG A 133 14.93 14.34 13.30
CA ARG A 133 16.27 14.87 13.49
C ARG A 133 17.14 14.62 12.25
N TRP A 134 17.05 13.42 11.66
CA TRP A 134 17.74 13.10 10.41
C TRP A 134 17.29 14.02 9.26
N VAL A 135 15.99 14.32 9.14
CA VAL A 135 15.48 15.28 8.14
C VAL A 135 16.07 16.67 8.35
N LYS A 136 16.14 17.14 9.62
CA LYS A 136 16.74 18.43 9.98
C LYS A 136 18.22 18.49 9.58
N GLU A 137 18.95 17.41 9.79
CA GLU A 137 20.40 17.33 9.50
C GLU A 137 20.67 17.07 8.01
N ASN A 138 19.74 16.47 7.29
CA ASN A 138 19.89 16.04 5.89
C ASN A 138 18.74 16.50 4.97
N PRO A 139 18.38 17.80 4.96
CA PRO A 139 17.20 18.28 4.23
C PRO A 139 17.28 18.02 2.73
N SER A 140 18.46 18.06 2.14
CA SER A 140 18.68 17.78 0.71
C SER A 140 18.39 16.32 0.35
N LEU A 141 18.71 15.37 1.23
CA LEU A 141 18.41 13.96 1.02
C LEU A 141 16.90 13.67 1.20
N ALA A 142 16.28 14.28 2.21
CA ALA A 142 14.84 14.17 2.40
C ALA A 142 14.07 14.73 1.18
N LYS A 143 14.50 15.88 0.65
CA LYS A 143 13.95 16.45 -0.57
C LYS A 143 14.18 15.56 -1.79
N MET A 144 15.37 14.96 -1.94
CA MET A 144 15.68 14.01 -3.03
C MET A 144 14.73 12.81 -3.02
N ILE A 145 14.38 12.26 -1.84
CA ILE A 145 13.41 11.17 -1.70
C ILE A 145 12.04 11.60 -2.24
N ALA A 146 11.58 12.78 -1.84
CA ALA A 146 10.29 13.31 -2.28
C ALA A 146 10.27 13.64 -3.77
N GLU A 147 11.34 14.26 -4.31
CA GLU A 147 11.50 14.60 -5.74
C GLU A 147 11.61 13.34 -6.62
N ALA A 148 12.07 12.22 -6.05
CA ALA A 148 12.01 10.90 -6.71
C ALA A 148 10.59 10.30 -6.67
N ASP A 149 9.58 11.08 -6.26
CA ASP A 149 8.18 10.70 -6.19
C ASP A 149 7.97 9.44 -5.31
N GLN A 150 8.73 9.37 -4.20
CA GLN A 150 8.54 8.36 -3.17
C GLN A 150 7.59 8.89 -2.09
N GLU A 151 6.84 7.98 -1.45
CA GLU A 151 6.00 8.34 -0.33
C GLU A 151 6.87 8.56 0.92
N VAL A 152 6.59 9.61 1.69
CA VAL A 152 7.26 9.86 2.96
C VAL A 152 6.32 9.65 4.14
N GLY A 153 6.87 9.13 5.24
CA GLY A 153 6.16 8.88 6.49
C GLY A 153 7.01 9.31 7.70
N ASN A 154 6.38 9.27 8.85
CA ASN A 154 6.96 9.67 10.13
C ASN A 154 7.64 8.47 10.84
N HIS A 155 8.89 8.66 11.28
CA HIS A 155 9.63 7.66 12.07
C HIS A 155 10.05 8.21 13.45
N SER A 156 9.21 9.06 14.09
CA SER A 156 9.52 9.85 15.28
C SER A 156 10.62 10.89 15.08
N TYR A 157 10.87 11.72 16.09
CA TYR A 157 11.87 12.80 15.98
C TYR A 157 13.27 12.36 16.32
N THR A 158 13.46 11.53 17.38
CA THR A 158 14.79 11.11 17.86
C THR A 158 14.92 9.61 18.04
N HIS A 159 14.07 8.83 17.38
CA HIS A 159 14.06 7.36 17.41
C HIS A 159 14.03 6.75 18.84
N PRO A 160 13.14 7.22 19.74
CA PRO A 160 13.06 6.68 21.10
C PRO A 160 12.25 5.37 21.14
N ASN A 161 12.31 4.69 22.28
CA ASN A 161 11.35 3.64 22.61
C ASN A 161 9.98 4.27 22.90
N MET A 162 9.11 4.34 21.90
CA MET A 162 7.81 5.01 21.98
C MET A 162 6.91 4.42 23.08
N LYS A 163 7.04 3.13 23.38
CA LYS A 163 6.24 2.42 24.38
C LYS A 163 6.43 2.98 25.80
N THR A 164 7.59 3.56 26.10
CA THR A 164 7.94 4.03 27.45
C THR A 164 7.74 5.53 27.65
N LEU A 165 7.38 6.26 26.60
CA LEU A 165 7.21 7.72 26.66
C LEU A 165 5.87 8.12 27.29
N SER A 166 5.83 9.31 27.92
CA SER A 166 4.57 9.95 28.27
C SER A 166 3.77 10.37 27.03
N ALA A 167 2.45 10.54 27.16
CA ALA A 167 1.59 11.01 26.07
C ALA A 167 2.12 12.31 25.43
N ARG A 168 2.51 13.29 26.25
CA ARG A 168 3.10 14.54 25.77
C ARG A 168 4.37 14.32 24.96
N ALA A 169 5.26 13.46 25.45
CA ALA A 169 6.50 13.15 24.71
C ALA A 169 6.23 12.41 23.40
N ILE A 170 5.22 11.53 23.35
CA ILE A 170 4.78 10.88 22.11
C ILE A 170 4.28 11.95 21.11
N GLU A 171 3.38 12.84 21.52
CA GLU A 171 2.88 13.91 20.66
C GLU A 171 4.00 14.81 20.13
N GLU A 172 4.97 15.18 20.99
CA GLU A 172 6.14 15.95 20.56
C GLU A 172 6.98 15.22 19.50
N GLN A 173 7.20 13.91 19.66
CA GLN A 173 7.91 13.09 18.67
C GLN A 173 7.19 13.07 17.32
N LEU A 174 5.87 12.94 17.33
CA LEU A 174 5.05 12.87 16.12
C LEU A 174 4.94 14.23 15.41
N THR A 175 4.54 15.26 16.14
CA THR A 175 4.25 16.58 15.57
C THR A 175 5.48 17.32 15.07
N LYS A 176 6.61 17.25 15.81
CA LYS A 176 7.88 17.83 15.35
C LYS A 176 8.38 17.17 14.06
N THR A 177 8.20 15.87 13.93
CA THR A 177 8.60 15.15 12.74
C THR A 177 7.73 15.49 11.55
N ASN A 178 6.40 15.53 11.72
CA ASN A 178 5.48 15.94 10.66
C ASN A 178 5.84 17.34 10.14
N ALA A 179 5.98 18.33 11.05
CA ALA A 179 6.33 19.68 10.65
C ALA A 179 7.67 19.75 9.88
N MET A 180 8.65 18.96 10.28
CA MET A 180 9.96 18.91 9.61
C MET A 180 9.85 18.28 8.22
N ILE A 181 9.13 17.16 8.08
CA ILE A 181 8.90 16.50 6.78
C ILE A 181 8.12 17.42 5.85
N GLU A 182 6.99 17.98 6.30
CA GLU A 182 6.13 18.82 5.48
C GLU A 182 6.86 20.06 4.94
N VAL A 183 7.61 20.76 5.82
CA VAL A 183 8.39 21.95 5.40
C VAL A 183 9.50 21.57 4.41
N THR A 184 10.12 20.39 4.58
CA THR A 184 11.26 20.00 3.74
C THR A 184 10.84 19.41 2.42
N THR A 185 9.76 18.59 2.40
CA THR A 185 9.38 17.76 1.25
C THR A 185 8.10 18.25 0.55
N ASN A 186 7.36 19.15 1.17
CA ASN A 186 6.02 19.58 0.74
C ASN A 186 5.01 18.43 0.63
N GLN A 187 5.23 17.32 1.35
CA GLN A 187 4.31 16.17 1.41
C GLN A 187 3.62 16.12 2.77
N GLN A 188 2.32 15.84 2.77
CA GLN A 188 1.57 15.53 3.99
C GLN A 188 1.89 14.12 4.48
N VAL A 189 2.12 13.99 5.78
CA VAL A 189 2.43 12.71 6.42
C VAL A 189 1.13 12.00 6.80
N ARG A 190 0.92 10.81 6.25
CA ARG A 190 -0.26 9.96 6.50
C ARG A 190 0.06 8.70 7.30
N TRP A 191 1.32 8.33 7.37
CA TRP A 191 1.75 7.07 7.96
C TRP A 191 2.86 7.29 8.97
N PHE A 192 2.78 6.55 10.07
CA PHE A 192 3.78 6.52 11.12
C PHE A 192 4.29 5.09 11.32
N ALA A 193 5.59 4.90 11.28
CA ALA A 193 6.25 3.66 11.69
C ALA A 193 6.95 3.89 13.03
N PRO A 194 6.55 3.19 14.11
CA PRO A 194 7.21 3.35 15.40
C PRO A 194 8.64 2.81 15.37
N PRO A 195 9.64 3.53 15.94
CA PRO A 195 11.00 3.05 16.09
C PRO A 195 11.06 1.64 16.67
N SER A 196 11.82 0.75 16.02
CA SER A 196 11.99 -0.66 16.41
C SER A 196 10.66 -1.43 16.58
N GLY A 197 9.57 -0.95 15.97
CA GLY A 197 8.24 -1.51 16.16
C GLY A 197 7.69 -1.33 17.58
N SER A 198 8.25 -0.41 18.37
CA SER A 198 7.88 -0.22 19.78
C SER A 198 6.68 0.71 19.92
N PHE A 199 5.54 0.16 20.34
CA PHE A 199 4.32 0.92 20.59
C PHE A 199 3.50 0.33 21.74
N ARG A 200 2.53 1.10 22.22
CA ARG A 200 1.38 0.69 23.01
C ARG A 200 0.13 1.40 22.44
N ASP A 201 -1.05 1.04 22.87
CA ASP A 201 -2.32 1.56 22.32
C ASP A 201 -2.38 3.09 22.30
N GLU A 202 -1.85 3.75 23.33
CA GLU A 202 -1.80 5.22 23.39
C GLU A 202 -0.95 5.82 22.25
N VAL A 203 0.14 5.17 21.83
CA VAL A 203 0.97 5.63 20.70
C VAL A 203 0.15 5.59 19.40
N VAL A 204 -0.59 4.50 19.18
CA VAL A 204 -1.44 4.32 18.00
C VAL A 204 -2.60 5.34 18.01
N THR A 205 -3.22 5.55 19.15
CA THR A 205 -4.31 6.52 19.30
C THR A 205 -3.84 7.96 19.06
N LEU A 206 -2.67 8.33 19.59
CA LEU A 206 -2.10 9.66 19.39
C LEU A 206 -1.64 9.86 17.92
N ALA A 207 -1.08 8.84 17.27
CA ALA A 207 -0.77 8.91 15.84
C ALA A 207 -2.06 9.16 15.01
N ALA A 208 -3.13 8.43 15.30
CA ALA A 208 -4.43 8.59 14.64
C ALA A 208 -5.03 9.98 14.90
N LYS A 209 -4.93 10.54 16.12
CA LYS A 209 -5.35 11.92 16.45
C LYS A 209 -4.66 12.96 15.58
N HIS A 210 -3.43 12.69 15.16
CA HIS A 210 -2.66 13.54 14.23
C HIS A 210 -2.79 13.10 12.75
N GLY A 211 -3.84 12.34 12.40
CA GLY A 211 -4.15 11.94 11.02
C GLY A 211 -3.24 10.87 10.44
N MET A 212 -2.50 10.13 11.27
CA MET A 212 -1.58 9.10 10.82
C MET A 212 -2.03 7.69 11.21
N GLY A 213 -2.05 6.78 10.24
CA GLY A 213 -2.12 5.35 10.51
C GLY A 213 -0.76 4.80 10.98
N THR A 214 -0.78 3.89 11.95
CA THR A 214 0.44 3.24 12.45
C THR A 214 0.76 2.00 11.61
N ILE A 215 1.94 1.97 11.00
CA ILE A 215 2.39 0.91 10.09
C ILE A 215 3.42 0.03 10.77
N MET A 216 3.16 -1.26 10.68
CA MET A 216 4.05 -2.34 11.07
C MET A 216 4.43 -3.14 9.81
N TRP A 217 4.94 -4.36 9.97
CA TRP A 217 5.37 -5.21 8.85
C TRP A 217 5.07 -6.68 9.13
N THR A 218 5.03 -7.47 8.07
CA THR A 218 4.96 -8.93 8.14
C THR A 218 6.25 -9.60 7.68
N VAL A 219 7.09 -8.87 6.95
CA VAL A 219 8.37 -9.39 6.45
C VAL A 219 9.50 -8.43 6.85
N ASP A 220 10.43 -8.92 7.64
CA ASP A 220 11.61 -8.17 8.07
C ASP A 220 12.85 -8.67 7.32
N THR A 221 13.58 -7.78 6.68
CA THR A 221 14.85 -8.09 6.01
C THR A 221 15.95 -8.42 7.01
N ILE A 222 15.87 -7.87 8.22
CA ILE A 222 16.92 -7.89 9.25
C ILE A 222 18.27 -7.38 8.68
N ASP A 223 18.18 -6.40 7.78
CA ASP A 223 19.32 -5.81 7.05
C ASP A 223 20.26 -5.01 7.95
N TRP A 224 19.76 -4.54 9.09
CA TRP A 224 20.52 -3.86 10.12
C TRP A 224 21.61 -4.74 10.76
N GLN A 225 21.49 -6.08 10.68
CA GLN A 225 22.54 -7.03 11.04
C GLN A 225 23.60 -7.23 9.95
N ARG A 226 23.48 -6.50 8.82
CA ARG A 226 24.38 -6.57 7.67
C ARG A 226 24.60 -8.00 7.13
N PRO A 227 23.55 -8.79 6.88
CA PRO A 227 23.68 -10.12 6.29
C PRO A 227 24.20 -10.03 4.86
N GLU A 228 24.69 -11.15 4.32
CA GLU A 228 24.97 -11.25 2.88
C GLU A 228 23.68 -11.01 2.08
N PRO A 229 23.77 -10.37 0.89
CA PRO A 229 22.61 -10.09 0.03
C PRO A 229 21.74 -11.32 -0.26
N SER A 230 22.33 -12.47 -0.48
CA SER A 230 21.62 -13.74 -0.71
C SER A 230 20.76 -14.18 0.47
N VAL A 231 21.23 -13.95 1.70
CA VAL A 231 20.48 -14.24 2.93
C VAL A 231 19.27 -13.33 3.06
N LEU A 232 19.44 -12.03 2.78
CA LEU A 232 18.35 -11.05 2.76
C LEU A 232 17.30 -11.44 1.71
N LEU A 233 17.73 -11.70 0.48
CA LEU A 233 16.84 -12.10 -0.62
C LEU A 233 16.05 -13.36 -0.27
N ASN A 234 16.72 -14.42 0.19
CA ASN A 234 16.05 -15.65 0.57
C ASN A 234 15.02 -15.42 1.67
N ARG A 235 15.36 -14.63 2.70
CA ARG A 235 14.46 -14.31 3.81
C ARG A 235 13.18 -13.63 3.34
N VAL A 236 13.28 -12.65 2.46
CA VAL A 236 12.10 -11.95 1.92
C VAL A 236 11.32 -12.86 0.98
N LEU A 237 11.98 -13.48 0.00
CA LEU A 237 11.32 -14.26 -1.06
C LEU A 237 10.62 -15.53 -0.57
N THR A 238 11.03 -16.06 0.58
CA THR A 238 10.37 -17.23 1.21
C THR A 238 9.19 -16.84 2.10
N LYS A 239 9.16 -15.60 2.62
CA LYS A 239 8.13 -15.13 3.57
C LYS A 239 7.09 -14.23 2.93
N VAL A 240 7.37 -13.65 1.76
CA VAL A 240 6.46 -12.72 1.09
C VAL A 240 5.14 -13.40 0.73
N HIS A 241 4.05 -12.68 0.93
CA HIS A 241 2.67 -13.09 0.66
C HIS A 241 1.87 -11.89 0.12
N PRO A 242 0.68 -12.08 -0.47
CA PRO A 242 -0.18 -10.98 -0.87
C PRO A 242 -0.49 -10.07 0.32
N GLY A 243 -0.40 -8.77 0.11
CA GLY A 243 -0.57 -7.77 1.15
C GLY A 243 0.66 -7.57 2.06
N ALA A 244 1.81 -8.18 1.80
CA ALA A 244 2.98 -8.04 2.67
C ALA A 244 3.52 -6.61 2.71
N ILE A 245 3.91 -6.16 3.90
CA ILE A 245 4.74 -4.97 4.13
C ILE A 245 6.14 -5.47 4.49
N VAL A 246 7.13 -5.05 3.71
CA VAL A 246 8.53 -5.47 3.87
C VAL A 246 9.33 -4.33 4.49
N LEU A 247 9.83 -4.55 5.70
CA LEU A 247 10.71 -3.60 6.39
C LEU A 247 12.15 -3.73 5.90
N MET A 248 12.75 -2.59 5.59
CA MET A 248 14.17 -2.45 5.29
C MET A 248 14.71 -1.09 5.76
N HIS A 249 16.04 -0.94 5.71
CA HIS A 249 16.76 0.28 6.03
C HIS A 249 17.76 0.59 4.90
N PRO A 250 18.28 1.82 4.79
CA PRO A 250 19.35 2.13 3.84
C PRO A 250 20.68 1.54 4.31
N THR A 251 20.89 0.27 3.97
CA THR A 251 22.09 -0.50 4.30
C THR A 251 22.78 -1.01 3.04
N SER A 252 24.04 -1.38 3.13
CA SER A 252 24.77 -2.02 2.02
C SER A 252 24.08 -3.28 1.52
N PRO A 253 23.66 -4.24 2.38
CA PRO A 253 22.90 -5.41 1.92
C PRO A 253 21.63 -5.05 1.16
N THR A 254 20.84 -4.10 1.65
CA THR A 254 19.60 -3.68 1.00
C THR A 254 19.88 -3.02 -0.34
N ALA A 255 20.79 -2.06 -0.41
CA ALA A 255 21.15 -1.37 -1.66
C ALA A 255 21.64 -2.37 -2.74
N ARG A 256 22.43 -3.35 -2.34
CA ARG A 256 22.97 -4.40 -3.24
C ARG A 256 21.90 -5.44 -3.67
N SER A 257 20.87 -5.62 -2.86
CA SER A 257 19.82 -6.64 -3.10
C SER A 257 18.59 -6.07 -3.81
N LEU A 258 18.35 -4.77 -3.74
CA LEU A 258 17.06 -4.16 -4.11
C LEU A 258 16.67 -4.43 -5.56
N ASP A 259 17.60 -4.31 -6.50
CA ASP A 259 17.36 -4.61 -7.93
C ASP A 259 16.87 -6.05 -8.13
N THR A 260 17.62 -7.00 -7.60
CA THR A 260 17.26 -8.43 -7.67
C THR A 260 15.96 -8.74 -6.94
N LEU A 261 15.74 -8.13 -5.78
CA LEU A 261 14.51 -8.30 -5.00
C LEU A 261 13.27 -7.86 -5.81
N ILE A 262 13.31 -6.68 -6.41
CA ILE A 262 12.22 -6.16 -7.25
C ILE A 262 11.94 -7.09 -8.42
N VAL A 263 12.98 -7.53 -9.12
CA VAL A 263 12.84 -8.47 -10.27
C VAL A 263 12.20 -9.78 -9.82
N GLN A 264 12.64 -10.35 -8.71
CA GLN A 264 12.11 -11.62 -8.21
C GLN A 264 10.67 -11.50 -7.70
N LEU A 265 10.32 -10.41 -7.03
CA LEU A 265 8.94 -10.14 -6.61
C LEU A 265 8.01 -10.00 -7.82
N LYS A 266 8.43 -9.27 -8.86
CA LYS A 266 7.68 -9.17 -10.12
C LYS A 266 7.52 -10.53 -10.82
N LYS A 267 8.56 -11.37 -10.85
CA LYS A 267 8.48 -12.74 -11.39
C LYS A 267 7.50 -13.63 -10.61
N LYS A 268 7.36 -13.41 -9.31
CA LYS A 268 6.32 -14.07 -8.50
C LYS A 268 4.90 -13.49 -8.73
N GLY A 269 4.77 -12.50 -9.61
CA GLY A 269 3.51 -11.85 -9.98
C GLY A 269 3.03 -10.81 -8.98
N TYR A 270 3.89 -10.30 -8.09
CA TYR A 270 3.52 -9.20 -7.20
C TYR A 270 3.62 -7.84 -7.91
N LYS A 271 2.62 -7.00 -7.76
CA LYS A 271 2.79 -5.55 -7.91
C LYS A 271 3.54 -5.02 -6.68
N ILE A 272 4.38 -4.02 -6.87
CA ILE A 272 5.19 -3.44 -5.79
C ILE A 272 4.87 -1.95 -5.72
N GLY A 273 4.69 -1.42 -4.51
CA GLY A 273 4.36 -0.02 -4.34
C GLY A 273 4.61 0.49 -2.92
N SER A 274 4.08 1.69 -2.66
CA SER A 274 4.09 2.32 -1.34
C SER A 274 3.00 1.74 -0.42
N VAL A 275 3.04 2.14 0.85
CA VAL A 275 2.00 1.77 1.83
C VAL A 275 0.64 2.28 1.38
N SER A 276 0.52 3.53 0.93
CA SER A 276 -0.75 4.06 0.44
C SER A 276 -1.30 3.25 -0.73
N MET A 277 -0.46 2.84 -1.68
CA MET A 277 -0.89 2.00 -2.80
C MET A 277 -1.33 0.61 -2.35
N LEU A 278 -0.66 0.03 -1.34
CA LEU A 278 -1.02 -1.28 -0.80
C LEU A 278 -2.37 -1.23 -0.07
N LEU A 279 -2.59 -0.17 0.71
CA LEU A 279 -3.78 -0.01 1.56
C LEU A 279 -4.98 0.63 0.82
N ASP A 280 -4.79 1.13 -0.40
CA ASP A 280 -5.88 1.54 -1.29
C ASP A 280 -6.77 0.31 -1.57
N GLU A 281 -8.07 0.49 -1.47
CA GLU A 281 -9.06 -0.57 -1.63
C GLU A 281 -9.30 -0.98 -3.09
N LYS A 282 -8.79 -0.20 -4.05
CA LYS A 282 -8.92 -0.49 -5.48
C LYS A 282 -8.26 -1.81 -5.86
N ARG A 283 -8.94 -2.51 -6.76
CA ARG A 283 -8.43 -3.75 -7.34
C ARG A 283 -7.22 -3.48 -8.23
N ILE A 284 -6.35 -4.49 -8.32
CA ILE A 284 -5.12 -4.44 -9.13
C ILE A 284 -5.05 -5.56 -10.17
N ASP A 285 -6.10 -6.37 -10.27
CA ASP A 285 -6.29 -7.48 -11.21
C ASP A 285 -7.01 -7.05 -12.48
#